data_08283eb6dc890b5cb4454a1997956bc4
#
_entry.id   08283eb6dc890b5cb4454a1997956bc4
#
_cell.length_a   1.000
_cell.length_b   1.000
_cell.length_c   1.000
_cell.angle_alpha   90.00
_cell.angle_beta   90.00
_cell.angle_gamma   90.00
#
_symmetry.space_group_name_H-M   'P 1'
#
loop_
_entity.id
_entity.type
_entity.pdbx_description
1 polymer ?
#
loop_
_entity_poly.entity_id
_entity_poly.type
_entity_poly.pdbx_seq_one_letter_code
_entity_poly.pdbx_strand_id
1 'polypeptide(L)'
;MALAVKALFFDVFGTLVDWRSAIAREAEALLKPKAVTLDYFAFADAWRGEYQGALEEVRAGRISFCRLDILHRRNLELTLDRFGISNLGEKEKRSLNLAWHRLDAWPDVPTGLARLKRGYVIAPVSNGNISLMVDLARRNGFPWDAILGAEIAGDYKPKPRVYLSAAEALDLKPDACMMVAAHSSDLAAAAALGLRTAHVARPNEYGPGRGEAAPKIAVDLAVKSVEELAAKLGV
;
A
#
# COMPACT_ATOMS: atom_id res chain seq x y z
N MET A 1 2.82 17.18 -25.10
CA MET A 1 4.17 16.60 -24.95
C MET A 1 4.05 15.28 -24.24
N ALA A 2 4.74 14.23 -24.70
CA ALA A 2 4.80 12.95 -23.97
C ALA A 2 5.46 13.20 -22.59
N LEU A 3 4.92 12.57 -21.54
CA LEU A 3 5.54 12.62 -20.21
C LEU A 3 6.88 11.88 -20.28
N ALA A 4 7.99 12.59 -20.00
CA ALA A 4 9.34 12.01 -20.04
C ALA A 4 9.61 11.19 -18.76
N VAL A 5 8.68 10.28 -18.41
CA VAL A 5 8.77 9.42 -17.22
C VAL A 5 9.62 8.19 -17.56
N LYS A 6 10.50 7.81 -16.65
CA LYS A 6 11.36 6.61 -16.75
C LYS A 6 11.01 5.55 -15.71
N ALA A 7 10.54 5.96 -14.53
CA ALA A 7 10.16 5.06 -13.45
C ALA A 7 8.74 5.35 -12.94
N LEU A 8 8.03 4.29 -12.59
CA LEU A 8 6.72 4.34 -11.95
C LEU A 8 6.85 3.80 -10.53
N PHE A 9 6.50 4.63 -9.56
CA PHE A 9 6.48 4.31 -8.14
C PHE A 9 5.06 4.03 -7.71
N PHE A 10 4.83 2.89 -7.10
CA PHE A 10 3.47 2.47 -6.74
C PHE A 10 3.25 2.53 -5.24
N ASP A 11 2.19 3.22 -4.81
CA ASP A 11 1.53 2.87 -3.56
C ASP A 11 0.92 1.48 -3.68
N VAL A 12 0.83 0.74 -2.57
CA VAL A 12 0.44 -0.67 -2.62
C VAL A 12 -0.88 -0.93 -1.91
N PHE A 13 -0.99 -0.56 -0.63
CA PHE A 13 -2.20 -0.85 0.15
C PHE A 13 -3.39 -0.02 -0.34
N GLY A 14 -4.43 -0.69 -0.80
CA GLY A 14 -5.62 -0.07 -1.38
C GLY A 14 -5.45 0.29 -2.86
N THR A 15 -4.24 0.67 -3.31
CA THR A 15 -3.95 0.99 -4.72
C THR A 15 -3.82 -0.27 -5.58
N LEU A 16 -3.00 -1.21 -5.17
CA LEU A 16 -2.73 -2.45 -5.92
C LEU A 16 -3.40 -3.68 -5.31
N VAL A 17 -3.65 -3.69 -4.01
CA VAL A 17 -4.20 -4.83 -3.27
C VAL A 17 -5.45 -4.47 -2.49
N ASP A 18 -6.44 -5.39 -2.45
CA ASP A 18 -7.63 -5.29 -1.59
C ASP A 18 -7.28 -5.77 -0.18
N TRP A 19 -6.78 -4.84 0.62
CA TRP A 19 -6.42 -5.14 2.01
C TRP A 19 -7.64 -5.52 2.85
N ARG A 20 -8.80 -4.88 2.62
CA ARG A 20 -9.98 -5.01 3.45
C ARG A 20 -10.57 -6.41 3.38
N SER A 21 -10.82 -6.90 2.18
CA SER A 21 -11.37 -8.25 1.96
C SER A 21 -10.38 -9.33 2.39
N ALA A 22 -9.08 -9.13 2.11
CA ALA A 22 -8.06 -10.09 2.48
C ALA A 22 -7.91 -10.21 4.02
N ILE A 23 -7.85 -9.10 4.75
CA ILE A 23 -7.75 -9.11 6.22
C ILE A 23 -9.02 -9.73 6.84
N ALA A 24 -10.21 -9.38 6.33
CA ALA A 24 -11.46 -9.99 6.80
C ALA A 24 -11.46 -11.51 6.61
N ARG A 25 -11.05 -12.01 5.45
CA ARG A 25 -10.91 -13.45 5.14
C ARG A 25 -9.91 -14.14 6.07
N GLU A 26 -8.74 -13.56 6.28
CA GLU A 26 -7.69 -14.14 7.15
C GLU A 26 -8.14 -14.16 8.62
N ALA A 27 -8.83 -13.11 9.07
CA ALA A 27 -9.41 -13.05 10.41
C ALA A 27 -10.51 -14.11 10.58
N GLU A 28 -11.43 -14.26 9.62
CA GLU A 28 -12.46 -15.30 9.65
C GLU A 28 -11.84 -16.69 9.73
N ALA A 29 -10.88 -16.98 8.87
CA ALA A 29 -10.23 -18.28 8.81
C ALA A 29 -9.55 -18.69 10.12
N LEU A 30 -9.01 -17.71 10.87
CA LEU A 30 -8.34 -17.96 12.14
C LEU A 30 -9.32 -17.96 13.34
N LEU A 31 -10.28 -17.05 13.37
CA LEU A 31 -11.12 -16.77 14.56
C LEU A 31 -12.37 -17.66 14.60
N LYS A 32 -12.99 -17.95 13.46
CA LYS A 32 -14.21 -18.78 13.38
C LYS A 32 -14.05 -20.20 13.97
N PRO A 33 -12.95 -20.93 13.73
CA PRO A 33 -12.71 -22.22 14.37
C PRO A 33 -12.58 -22.16 15.91
N LYS A 34 -12.36 -20.98 16.46
CA LYS A 34 -12.25 -20.71 17.90
C LYS A 34 -13.55 -20.22 18.52
N ALA A 35 -14.65 -20.37 17.80
CA ALA A 35 -15.98 -19.89 18.18
C ALA A 35 -16.06 -18.36 18.41
N VAL A 36 -15.15 -17.59 17.79
CA VAL A 36 -15.20 -16.12 17.77
C VAL A 36 -15.94 -15.70 16.51
N THR A 37 -17.19 -15.27 16.67
CA THR A 37 -18.04 -14.77 15.57
C THR A 37 -18.19 -13.27 15.70
N LEU A 38 -17.80 -12.53 14.67
CA LEU A 38 -17.88 -11.07 14.62
C LEU A 38 -18.05 -10.60 13.16
N ASP A 39 -18.25 -9.32 12.95
CA ASP A 39 -18.12 -8.70 11.64
C ASP A 39 -16.62 -8.57 11.30
N TYR A 40 -16.14 -9.48 10.46
CA TYR A 40 -14.71 -9.52 10.08
C TYR A 40 -14.30 -8.32 9.24
N PHE A 41 -15.21 -7.67 8.54
CA PHE A 41 -14.93 -6.39 7.87
C PHE A 41 -14.79 -5.26 8.87
N ALA A 42 -15.63 -5.21 9.90
CA ALA A 42 -15.47 -4.24 10.99
C ALA A 42 -14.14 -4.47 11.74
N PHE A 43 -13.71 -5.72 11.93
CA PHE A 43 -12.40 -6.04 12.49
C PHE A 43 -11.26 -5.52 11.61
N ALA A 44 -11.32 -5.76 10.30
CA ALA A 44 -10.33 -5.26 9.34
C ALA A 44 -10.28 -3.74 9.33
N ASP A 45 -11.43 -3.07 9.31
CA ASP A 45 -11.55 -1.60 9.35
C ASP A 45 -10.99 -1.03 10.65
N ALA A 46 -11.25 -1.66 11.80
CA ALA A 46 -10.71 -1.24 13.09
C ALA A 46 -9.18 -1.36 13.14
N TRP A 47 -8.63 -2.50 12.68
CA TRP A 47 -7.18 -2.69 12.62
C TRP A 47 -6.50 -1.67 11.70
N ARG A 48 -7.07 -1.43 10.52
CA ARG A 48 -6.61 -0.39 9.60
C ARG A 48 -6.75 1.02 10.20
N GLY A 49 -7.75 1.24 11.02
CA GLY A 49 -7.99 2.52 11.71
C GLY A 49 -6.82 2.97 12.59
N GLU A 50 -6.10 2.02 13.21
CA GLU A 50 -4.93 2.30 14.06
C GLU A 50 -3.68 2.69 13.23
N TYR A 51 -3.69 2.47 11.91
CA TYR A 51 -2.53 2.61 11.04
C TYR A 51 -1.91 4.00 11.04
N GLN A 52 -2.72 5.05 10.80
CA GLN A 52 -2.20 6.41 10.68
C GLN A 52 -1.63 6.93 12.00
N GLY A 53 -2.28 6.60 13.13
CA GLY A 53 -1.79 6.93 14.46
C GLY A 53 -0.41 6.31 14.74
N ALA A 54 -0.25 5.02 14.42
CA ALA A 54 1.01 4.32 14.61
C ALA A 54 2.16 4.89 13.73
N LEU A 55 1.88 5.23 12.46
CA LEU A 55 2.85 5.88 11.60
C LEU A 55 3.24 7.28 12.10
N GLU A 56 2.28 8.02 12.68
CA GLU A 56 2.54 9.35 13.21
C GLU A 56 3.47 9.34 14.42
N GLU A 57 3.47 8.28 15.23
CA GLU A 57 4.45 8.11 16.31
C GLU A 57 5.90 8.15 15.79
N VAL A 58 6.14 7.50 14.64
CA VAL A 58 7.45 7.50 13.96
C VAL A 58 7.72 8.84 13.30
N ARG A 59 6.78 9.35 12.48
CA ARG A 59 6.93 10.61 11.73
C ARG A 59 7.18 11.83 12.63
N ALA A 60 6.58 11.82 13.82
CA ALA A 60 6.77 12.85 14.83
C ALA A 60 8.03 12.63 15.70
N GLY A 61 8.79 11.56 15.47
CA GLY A 61 9.98 11.23 16.24
C GLY A 61 9.72 10.77 17.67
N ARG A 62 8.46 10.42 18.02
CA ARG A 62 8.13 9.89 19.36
C ARG A 62 8.65 8.48 19.59
N ILE A 63 8.75 7.69 18.52
CA ILE A 63 9.48 6.43 18.50
C ILE A 63 10.42 6.39 17.29
N SER A 64 11.52 5.65 17.41
CA SER A 64 12.44 5.41 16.28
C SER A 64 11.76 4.66 15.15
N PHE A 65 12.26 4.83 13.92
CA PHE A 65 11.77 4.05 12.79
C PHE A 65 11.83 2.56 13.10
N CYS A 66 10.75 1.86 12.83
CA CYS A 66 10.65 0.41 12.87
C CYS A 66 9.85 -0.07 11.65
N ARG A 67 9.97 -1.35 11.30
CA ARG A 67 9.22 -1.94 10.19
C ARG A 67 7.72 -1.93 10.46
N LEU A 68 6.91 -1.79 9.41
CA LEU A 68 5.46 -1.75 9.52
C LEU A 68 4.86 -2.97 10.21
N ASP A 69 5.44 -4.15 10.04
CA ASP A 69 5.01 -5.38 10.74
C ASP A 69 4.98 -5.23 12.27
N ILE A 70 5.90 -4.44 12.83
CA ILE A 70 5.94 -4.15 14.27
C ILE A 70 4.75 -3.27 14.66
N LEU A 71 4.46 -2.25 13.87
CA LEU A 71 3.31 -1.37 14.08
C LEU A 71 1.99 -2.13 13.86
N HIS A 72 1.89 -2.95 12.81
CA HIS A 72 0.73 -3.81 12.57
C HIS A 72 0.49 -4.75 13.76
N ARG A 73 1.53 -5.33 14.34
CA ARG A 73 1.37 -6.19 15.52
C ARG A 73 0.87 -5.40 16.74
N ARG A 74 1.41 -4.21 17.00
CA ARG A 74 0.92 -3.33 18.06
C ARG A 74 -0.56 -2.98 17.83
N ASN A 75 -0.91 -2.61 16.62
CA ASN A 75 -2.28 -2.28 16.24
C ASN A 75 -3.22 -3.48 16.35
N LEU A 76 -2.72 -4.71 16.06
CA LEU A 76 -3.47 -5.94 16.26
C LEU A 76 -3.84 -6.15 17.73
N GLU A 77 -2.91 -5.93 18.67
CA GLU A 77 -3.23 -6.06 20.10
C GLU A 77 -4.37 -5.13 20.52
N LEU A 78 -4.31 -3.85 20.11
CA LEU A 78 -5.37 -2.88 20.36
C LEU A 78 -6.72 -3.32 19.76
N THR A 79 -6.66 -3.89 18.56
CA THR A 79 -7.86 -4.37 17.87
C THR A 79 -8.44 -5.60 18.56
N LEU A 80 -7.61 -6.56 18.97
CA LEU A 80 -8.05 -7.74 19.73
C LEU A 80 -8.72 -7.35 21.03
N ASP A 81 -8.13 -6.42 21.79
CA ASP A 81 -8.70 -5.90 23.02
C ASP A 81 -10.06 -5.23 22.78
N ARG A 82 -10.16 -4.40 21.75
CA ARG A 82 -11.41 -3.72 21.36
C ARG A 82 -12.54 -4.70 21.03
N PHE A 83 -12.23 -5.87 20.46
CA PHE A 83 -13.21 -6.90 20.13
C PHE A 83 -13.36 -7.96 21.23
N GLY A 84 -12.69 -7.80 22.38
CA GLY A 84 -12.74 -8.74 23.50
C GLY A 84 -12.13 -10.11 23.21
N ILE A 85 -11.17 -10.18 22.30
CA ILE A 85 -10.52 -11.43 21.86
C ILE A 85 -9.26 -11.65 22.66
N SER A 86 -9.33 -12.48 23.71
CA SER A 86 -8.22 -12.79 24.62
C SER A 86 -7.65 -14.21 24.48
N ASN A 87 -8.27 -15.07 23.66
CA ASN A 87 -7.97 -16.51 23.56
C ASN A 87 -7.00 -16.87 22.41
N LEU A 88 -6.21 -15.91 21.93
CA LEU A 88 -5.16 -16.14 20.93
C LEU A 88 -3.78 -16.25 21.57
N GLY A 89 -3.07 -17.33 21.25
CA GLY A 89 -1.66 -17.48 21.60
C GLY A 89 -0.73 -16.72 20.64
N GLU A 90 0.55 -16.57 21.02
CA GLU A 90 1.53 -15.81 20.23
C GLU A 90 1.71 -16.31 18.79
N LYS A 91 1.65 -17.63 18.57
CA LYS A 91 1.72 -18.22 17.23
C LYS A 91 0.57 -17.74 16.34
N GLU A 92 -0.62 -17.65 16.90
CA GLU A 92 -1.85 -17.23 16.20
C GLU A 92 -1.85 -15.73 15.92
N LYS A 93 -1.47 -14.93 16.90
CA LYS A 93 -1.30 -13.48 16.74
C LYS A 93 -0.24 -13.17 15.66
N ARG A 94 0.89 -13.91 15.68
CA ARG A 94 1.90 -13.78 14.63
C ARG A 94 1.35 -14.18 13.25
N SER A 95 0.61 -15.29 13.17
CA SER A 95 -0.02 -15.73 11.92
C SER A 95 -1.00 -14.70 11.38
N LEU A 96 -1.83 -14.11 12.27
CA LEU A 96 -2.78 -13.06 11.89
C LEU A 96 -2.06 -11.78 11.47
N ASN A 97 -1.00 -11.37 12.18
CA ASN A 97 -0.19 -10.21 11.77
C ASN A 97 0.38 -10.37 10.36
N LEU A 98 0.80 -11.57 9.99
CA LEU A 98 1.27 -11.88 8.64
C LEU A 98 0.15 -11.94 7.58
N ALA A 99 -1.12 -11.71 7.94
CA ALA A 99 -2.19 -11.54 6.96
C ALA A 99 -1.91 -10.38 5.98
N TRP A 100 -1.22 -9.33 6.44
CA TRP A 100 -0.79 -8.22 5.58
C TRP A 100 0.19 -8.64 4.47
N HIS A 101 0.86 -9.78 4.62
CA HIS A 101 1.72 -10.38 3.59
C HIS A 101 0.94 -11.23 2.57
N ARG A 102 -0.38 -11.45 2.78
CA ARG A 102 -1.24 -12.34 1.98
C ARG A 102 -2.41 -11.63 1.33
N LEU A 103 -2.26 -10.33 1.06
CA LEU A 103 -3.27 -9.54 0.37
C LEU A 103 -3.34 -9.91 -1.11
N ASP A 104 -4.56 -9.96 -1.65
CA ASP A 104 -4.78 -10.23 -3.06
C ASP A 104 -4.80 -8.94 -3.86
N ALA A 105 -4.26 -8.99 -5.08
CA ALA A 105 -4.30 -7.86 -6.00
C ALA A 105 -5.73 -7.58 -6.50
N TRP A 106 -6.01 -6.32 -6.81
CA TRP A 106 -7.16 -6.02 -7.66
C TRP A 106 -6.98 -6.68 -9.03
N PRO A 107 -8.09 -7.09 -9.69
CA PRO A 107 -8.02 -7.91 -10.93
C PRO A 107 -7.20 -7.29 -12.08
N ASP A 108 -7.17 -5.95 -12.18
CA ASP A 108 -6.49 -5.19 -13.22
C ASP A 108 -4.96 -5.05 -13.00
N VAL A 109 -4.47 -5.41 -11.81
CA VAL A 109 -3.10 -5.07 -11.40
C VAL A 109 -2.06 -5.98 -12.04
N PRO A 110 -2.17 -7.33 -11.98
CA PRO A 110 -1.11 -8.20 -12.53
C PRO A 110 -0.84 -7.94 -14.00
N THR A 111 -1.89 -7.88 -14.82
CA THR A 111 -1.80 -7.60 -16.27
C THR A 111 -1.27 -6.20 -16.53
N GLY A 112 -1.76 -5.20 -15.79
CA GLY A 112 -1.33 -3.82 -15.93
C GLY A 112 0.15 -3.64 -15.60
N LEU A 113 0.63 -4.19 -14.48
CA LEU A 113 2.06 -4.13 -14.09
C LEU A 113 2.96 -4.86 -15.11
N ALA A 114 2.54 -6.04 -15.60
CA ALA A 114 3.29 -6.78 -16.62
C ALA A 114 3.46 -5.98 -17.93
N ARG A 115 2.45 -5.18 -18.30
CA ARG A 115 2.53 -4.27 -19.44
C ARG A 115 3.46 -3.09 -19.17
N LEU A 116 3.29 -2.42 -18.02
CA LEU A 116 4.11 -1.26 -17.64
C LEU A 116 5.60 -1.60 -17.53
N LYS A 117 5.93 -2.78 -17.03
CA LYS A 117 7.30 -3.32 -16.95
C LYS A 117 8.05 -3.31 -18.28
N ARG A 118 7.34 -3.38 -19.42
CA ARG A 118 7.99 -3.41 -20.73
C ARG A 118 8.59 -2.07 -21.15
N GLY A 119 8.09 -0.97 -20.60
CA GLY A 119 8.51 0.38 -20.98
C GLY A 119 9.08 1.22 -19.85
N TYR A 120 8.92 0.78 -18.61
CA TYR A 120 9.25 1.57 -17.43
C TYR A 120 9.95 0.72 -16.37
N VAL A 121 10.83 1.34 -15.59
CA VAL A 121 11.25 0.78 -14.30
C VAL A 121 10.05 0.85 -13.35
N ILE A 122 9.69 -0.25 -12.71
CA ILE A 122 8.56 -0.29 -11.77
C ILE A 122 9.00 -0.73 -10.38
N ALA A 123 8.60 0.03 -9.37
CA ALA A 123 8.93 -0.26 -7.98
C ALA A 123 7.79 0.15 -7.03
N PRO A 124 7.51 -0.60 -5.97
CA PRO A 124 6.67 -0.11 -4.89
C PRO A 124 7.42 0.99 -4.12
N VAL A 125 6.75 2.11 -3.85
CA VAL A 125 7.14 3.12 -2.89
C VAL A 125 6.03 3.15 -1.83
N SER A 126 6.13 2.22 -0.91
CA SER A 126 5.11 1.88 0.08
C SER A 126 5.62 2.11 1.50
N ASN A 127 4.69 2.25 2.43
CA ASN A 127 4.98 2.17 3.87
C ASN A 127 5.24 0.73 4.34
N GLY A 128 4.92 -0.28 3.52
CA GLY A 128 5.22 -1.69 3.80
C GLY A 128 6.72 -1.96 3.81
N ASN A 129 7.16 -2.83 4.71
CA ASN A 129 8.56 -3.26 4.76
C ASN A 129 8.91 -4.18 3.58
N ILE A 130 10.19 -4.31 3.30
CA ILE A 130 10.70 -5.04 2.13
C ILE A 130 10.20 -6.48 2.10
N SER A 131 10.25 -7.22 3.21
CA SER A 131 9.79 -8.61 3.26
C SER A 131 8.30 -8.74 2.93
N LEU A 132 7.46 -7.80 3.40
CA LEU A 132 6.04 -7.75 3.06
C LEU A 132 5.83 -7.51 1.55
N MET A 133 6.58 -6.58 0.97
CA MET A 133 6.50 -6.31 -0.48
C MET A 133 6.98 -7.50 -1.32
N VAL A 134 8.00 -8.25 -0.86
CA VAL A 134 8.45 -9.49 -1.49
C VAL A 134 7.35 -10.56 -1.47
N ASP A 135 6.70 -10.76 -0.32
CA ASP A 135 5.65 -11.78 -0.19
C ASP A 135 4.43 -11.43 -1.05
N LEU A 136 4.01 -10.15 -1.08
CA LEU A 136 2.94 -9.69 -1.97
C LEU A 136 3.31 -9.86 -3.45
N ALA A 137 4.56 -9.58 -3.81
CA ALA A 137 5.03 -9.76 -5.19
C ALA A 137 4.98 -11.23 -5.61
N ARG A 138 5.45 -12.14 -4.76
CA ARG A 138 5.40 -13.60 -5.01
C ARG A 138 3.97 -14.12 -5.11
N ARG A 139 3.08 -13.64 -4.22
CA ARG A 139 1.67 -14.05 -4.20
C ARG A 139 0.93 -13.64 -5.46
N ASN A 140 1.18 -12.42 -5.94
CA ASN A 140 0.37 -11.78 -6.98
C ASN A 140 1.11 -11.68 -8.34
N GLY A 141 2.35 -12.17 -8.44
CA GLY A 141 3.14 -12.09 -9.67
C GLY A 141 3.58 -10.67 -10.04
N PHE A 142 3.82 -9.79 -9.07
CA PHE A 142 4.26 -8.42 -9.35
C PHE A 142 5.73 -8.41 -9.80
N PRO A 143 6.03 -7.91 -11.02
CA PRO A 143 7.35 -8.03 -11.63
C PRO A 143 8.25 -6.83 -11.29
N TRP A 144 8.41 -6.50 -10.01
CA TRP A 144 9.21 -5.35 -9.58
C TRP A 144 10.65 -5.39 -10.09
N ASP A 145 11.21 -4.21 -10.41
CA ASP A 145 12.65 -4.03 -10.66
C ASP A 145 13.42 -3.81 -9.36
N ALA A 146 12.81 -3.11 -8.43
CA ALA A 146 13.34 -2.84 -7.10
C ALA A 146 12.18 -2.80 -6.09
N ILE A 147 12.49 -2.89 -4.79
CA ILE A 147 11.55 -2.65 -3.71
C ILE A 147 12.09 -1.47 -2.90
N LEU A 148 11.36 -0.36 -2.94
CA LEU A 148 11.73 0.93 -2.36
C LEU A 148 10.68 1.37 -1.32
N GLY A 149 10.82 2.57 -0.78
CA GLY A 149 9.85 3.16 0.15
C GLY A 149 10.36 3.26 1.58
N ALA A 150 9.48 3.05 2.56
CA ALA A 150 9.70 3.40 3.96
C ALA A 150 10.95 2.78 4.59
N GLU A 151 11.21 1.48 4.36
CA GLU A 151 12.35 0.80 5.00
C GLU A 151 13.69 1.27 4.44
N ILE A 152 13.77 1.63 3.15
CA ILE A 152 14.96 2.24 2.52
C ILE A 152 15.16 3.67 3.03
N ALA A 153 14.06 4.43 3.15
CA ALA A 153 14.10 5.81 3.61
C ALA A 153 14.36 5.96 5.12
N GLY A 154 14.02 4.93 5.91
CA GLY A 154 14.02 5.00 7.37
C GLY A 154 12.94 5.96 7.92
N ASP A 155 11.84 6.15 7.18
CA ASP A 155 10.71 7.00 7.54
C ASP A 155 9.45 6.57 6.78
N TYR A 156 8.29 7.15 7.09
CA TYR A 156 7.01 6.84 6.48
C TYR A 156 6.46 7.99 5.63
N LYS A 157 5.74 7.65 4.54
CA LYS A 157 4.94 8.63 3.79
C LYS A 157 4.01 9.41 4.74
N PRO A 158 3.78 10.71 4.53
CA PRO A 158 4.20 11.51 3.37
C PRO A 158 5.54 12.25 3.56
N LYS A 159 6.47 11.77 4.40
CA LYS A 159 7.77 12.44 4.56
C LYS A 159 8.51 12.48 3.22
N PRO A 160 9.08 13.64 2.82
CA PRO A 160 9.75 13.85 1.54
C PRO A 160 10.83 12.82 1.23
N ARG A 161 11.56 12.39 2.26
CA ARG A 161 12.64 11.42 2.13
C ARG A 161 12.16 10.10 1.51
N VAL A 162 10.92 9.65 1.76
CA VAL A 162 10.41 8.37 1.24
C VAL A 162 10.31 8.39 -0.29
N TYR A 163 9.93 9.52 -0.87
CA TYR A 163 9.81 9.67 -2.32
C TYR A 163 11.16 9.99 -2.97
N LEU A 164 11.94 10.89 -2.36
CA LEU A 164 13.20 11.35 -2.93
C LEU A 164 14.27 10.27 -2.91
N SER A 165 14.40 9.49 -1.81
CA SER A 165 15.34 8.36 -1.76
C SER A 165 15.02 7.27 -2.77
N ALA A 166 13.74 7.12 -3.15
CA ALA A 166 13.35 6.18 -4.19
C ALA A 166 13.82 6.63 -5.59
N ALA A 167 13.72 7.93 -5.90
CA ALA A 167 14.24 8.48 -7.14
C ALA A 167 15.78 8.42 -7.17
N GLU A 168 16.42 8.79 -6.06
CA GLU A 168 17.88 8.73 -5.89
C GLU A 168 18.42 7.29 -6.04
N ALA A 169 17.75 6.28 -5.48
CA ALA A 169 18.15 4.89 -5.60
C ALA A 169 18.17 4.38 -7.06
N LEU A 170 17.46 5.05 -7.97
CA LEU A 170 17.44 4.76 -9.40
C LEU A 170 18.27 5.74 -10.24
N ASP A 171 19.01 6.64 -9.60
CA ASP A 171 19.76 7.74 -10.27
C ASP A 171 18.86 8.58 -11.19
N LEU A 172 17.64 8.90 -10.72
CA LEU A 172 16.64 9.66 -11.46
C LEU A 172 16.28 10.97 -10.74
N LYS A 173 15.97 12.00 -11.55
CA LYS A 173 15.34 13.22 -11.01
C LYS A 173 13.87 12.97 -10.70
N PRO A 174 13.28 13.70 -9.73
CA PRO A 174 11.86 13.54 -9.38
C PRO A 174 10.91 13.66 -10.58
N ASP A 175 11.15 14.60 -11.50
CA ASP A 175 10.31 14.83 -12.69
C ASP A 175 10.37 13.69 -13.74
N ALA A 176 11.38 12.82 -13.65
CA ALA A 176 11.48 11.57 -14.42
C ALA A 176 10.79 10.38 -13.74
N CYS A 177 10.22 10.56 -12.55
CA CYS A 177 9.51 9.55 -11.78
C CYS A 177 8.02 9.93 -11.68
N MET A 178 7.13 8.92 -11.71
CA MET A 178 5.70 9.11 -11.52
C MET A 178 5.22 8.30 -10.32
N MET A 179 4.60 8.98 -9.35
CA MET A 179 3.87 8.31 -8.27
C MET A 179 2.49 7.88 -8.75
N VAL A 180 2.15 6.62 -8.56
CA VAL A 180 0.88 6.00 -8.91
C VAL A 180 0.17 5.58 -7.63
N ALA A 181 -0.97 6.15 -7.33
CA ALA A 181 -1.73 5.86 -6.11
C ALA A 181 -3.24 6.05 -6.29
N ALA A 182 -4.02 5.38 -5.44
CA ALA A 182 -5.45 5.63 -5.30
C ALA A 182 -5.77 6.77 -4.30
N HIS A 183 -4.76 7.29 -3.61
CA HIS A 183 -4.94 8.26 -2.54
C HIS A 183 -4.43 9.64 -2.95
N SER A 184 -5.35 10.61 -3.04
CA SER A 184 -5.02 11.98 -3.43
C SER A 184 -4.00 12.66 -2.50
N SER A 185 -3.97 12.31 -1.21
CA SER A 185 -2.99 12.83 -0.26
C SER A 185 -1.56 12.36 -0.54
N ASP A 186 -1.38 11.11 -0.98
CA ASP A 186 -0.08 10.56 -1.37
C ASP A 186 0.43 11.24 -2.65
N LEU A 187 -0.46 11.42 -3.63
CA LEU A 187 -0.15 12.12 -4.88
C LEU A 187 0.18 13.61 -4.66
N ALA A 188 -0.53 14.27 -3.74
CA ALA A 188 -0.23 15.66 -3.37
C ALA A 188 1.17 15.81 -2.78
N ALA A 189 1.56 14.89 -1.89
CA ALA A 189 2.90 14.88 -1.30
C ALA A 189 3.99 14.63 -2.36
N ALA A 190 3.77 13.69 -3.28
CA ALA A 190 4.69 13.41 -4.38
C ALA A 190 4.82 14.59 -5.35
N ALA A 191 3.69 15.20 -5.75
CA ALA A 191 3.67 16.37 -6.64
C ALA A 191 4.43 17.57 -6.07
N ALA A 192 4.31 17.81 -4.76
CA ALA A 192 5.03 18.89 -4.07
C ALA A 192 6.56 18.73 -4.14
N LEU A 193 7.06 17.54 -4.44
CA LEU A 193 8.48 17.21 -4.62
C LEU A 193 8.91 17.16 -6.09
N GLY A 194 8.01 17.49 -7.01
CA GLY A 194 8.27 17.50 -8.45
C GLY A 194 8.09 16.17 -9.17
N LEU A 195 7.58 15.13 -8.51
CA LEU A 195 7.22 13.89 -9.19
C LEU A 195 5.98 14.11 -10.06
N ARG A 196 5.89 13.37 -11.15
CA ARG A 196 4.64 13.20 -11.90
C ARG A 196 3.68 12.33 -11.10
N THR A 197 2.39 12.43 -11.41
CA THR A 197 1.34 11.78 -10.62
C THR A 197 0.30 11.09 -11.50
N ALA A 198 -0.08 9.87 -11.12
CA ALA A 198 -1.19 9.15 -11.72
C ALA A 198 -2.13 8.63 -10.62
N HIS A 199 -3.40 9.03 -10.71
CA HIS A 199 -4.45 8.51 -9.83
C HIS A 199 -5.09 7.27 -10.46
N VAL A 200 -5.17 6.18 -9.70
CA VAL A 200 -5.92 4.96 -10.06
C VAL A 200 -7.16 4.88 -9.19
N ALA A 201 -8.35 4.89 -9.79
CA ALA A 201 -9.61 4.85 -9.06
C ALA A 201 -9.78 3.53 -8.29
N ARG A 202 -10.10 3.63 -6.99
CA ARG A 202 -10.44 2.48 -6.14
C ARG A 202 -11.70 2.80 -5.31
N PRO A 203 -12.86 2.92 -5.97
CA PRO A 203 -14.08 3.38 -5.30
C PRO A 203 -14.57 2.47 -4.18
N ASN A 204 -14.09 1.23 -4.13
CA ASN A 204 -14.53 0.22 -3.15
C ASN A 204 -13.45 -0.16 -2.13
N GLU A 205 -12.35 0.58 -2.02
CA GLU A 205 -11.23 0.26 -1.12
C GLU A 205 -11.67 0.00 0.33
N TYR A 206 -12.53 0.87 0.86
CA TYR A 206 -13.05 0.77 2.24
C TYR A 206 -14.46 0.16 2.30
N GLY A 207 -14.87 -0.57 1.27
CA GLY A 207 -16.21 -1.09 1.07
C GLY A 207 -16.96 -0.34 -0.04
N PRO A 208 -18.16 -0.80 -0.44
CA PRO A 208 -18.89 -0.25 -1.59
C PRO A 208 -19.03 1.27 -1.57
N GLY A 209 -18.47 1.95 -2.56
CA GLY A 209 -18.53 3.41 -2.72
C GLY A 209 -17.75 4.23 -1.68
N ARG A 210 -16.89 3.63 -0.87
CA ARG A 210 -16.18 4.29 0.24
C ARG A 210 -14.71 4.57 -0.04
N GLY A 211 -14.26 4.45 -1.29
CA GLY A 211 -12.91 4.80 -1.73
C GLY A 211 -12.89 5.98 -2.69
N GLU A 212 -11.72 6.32 -3.22
CA GLU A 212 -11.58 7.42 -4.18
C GLU A 212 -11.89 6.93 -5.61
N ALA A 213 -13.02 7.42 -6.18
CA ALA A 213 -13.41 7.16 -7.57
C ALA A 213 -12.75 8.13 -8.57
N ALA A 214 -12.26 9.27 -8.08
CA ALA A 214 -11.58 10.30 -8.85
C ALA A 214 -10.60 11.07 -7.95
N PRO A 215 -9.53 11.68 -8.51
CA PRO A 215 -8.61 12.47 -7.71
C PRO A 215 -9.28 13.73 -7.15
N LYS A 216 -8.91 14.08 -5.92
CA LYS A 216 -9.35 15.32 -5.23
C LYS A 216 -8.38 16.49 -5.44
N ILE A 217 -7.34 16.27 -6.22
CA ILE A 217 -6.29 17.24 -6.57
C ILE A 217 -6.01 17.17 -8.06
N ALA A 218 -5.29 18.14 -8.61
CA ALA A 218 -4.76 18.06 -9.97
C ALA A 218 -3.69 16.96 -10.04
N VAL A 219 -3.77 16.12 -11.07
CA VAL A 219 -2.81 15.03 -11.35
C VAL A 219 -2.49 15.02 -12.85
N ASP A 220 -1.33 14.46 -13.23
CA ASP A 220 -0.97 14.36 -14.66
C ASP A 220 -1.87 13.35 -15.40
N LEU A 221 -2.20 12.23 -14.75
CA LEU A 221 -3.11 11.21 -15.30
C LEU A 221 -4.15 10.79 -14.25
N ALA A 222 -5.38 10.58 -14.69
CA ALA A 222 -6.43 9.91 -13.92
C ALA A 222 -6.94 8.73 -14.74
N VAL A 223 -6.99 7.55 -14.12
CA VAL A 223 -7.36 6.29 -14.75
C VAL A 223 -8.26 5.45 -13.83
N LYS A 224 -9.04 4.55 -14.45
CA LYS A 224 -9.92 3.63 -13.71
C LYS A 224 -9.23 2.32 -13.31
N SER A 225 -8.08 1.99 -13.94
CA SER A 225 -7.35 0.76 -13.70
C SER A 225 -5.87 0.89 -14.05
N VAL A 226 -5.03 -0.03 -13.56
CA VAL A 226 -3.60 -0.10 -13.94
C VAL A 226 -3.43 -0.49 -15.41
N GLU A 227 -4.36 -1.26 -15.96
CA GLU A 227 -4.38 -1.58 -17.40
C GLU A 227 -4.64 -0.33 -18.26
N GLU A 228 -5.54 0.55 -17.83
CA GLU A 228 -5.78 1.84 -18.50
C GLU A 228 -4.54 2.75 -18.40
N LEU A 229 -3.84 2.72 -17.25
CA LEU A 229 -2.58 3.45 -17.09
C LEU A 229 -1.54 2.96 -18.12
N ALA A 230 -1.39 1.64 -18.27
CA ALA A 230 -0.50 1.06 -19.27
C ALA A 230 -0.85 1.52 -20.69
N ALA A 231 -2.14 1.50 -21.04
CA ALA A 231 -2.61 1.98 -22.35
C ALA A 231 -2.32 3.47 -22.57
N LYS A 232 -2.55 4.34 -21.57
CA LYS A 232 -2.27 5.78 -21.67
C LYS A 232 -0.76 6.09 -21.76
N LEU A 233 0.07 5.22 -21.20
CA LEU A 233 1.53 5.33 -21.27
C LEU A 233 2.13 4.63 -22.49
N GLY A 234 1.31 4.05 -23.37
CA GLY A 234 1.72 3.52 -24.67
C GLY A 234 2.34 2.11 -24.64
N VAL A 235 2.02 1.30 -23.59
CA VAL A 235 2.53 -0.08 -23.43
C VAL A 235 1.43 -1.09 -23.23
#